data_951271e3e36fd847593b47da8aefb32c
#
_entry.id   951271e3e36fd847593b47da8aefb32c
#
_cell.length_a   1.000
_cell.length_b   1.000
_cell.length_c   1.000
_cell.angle_alpha   90.00
_cell.angle_beta   90.00
_cell.angle_gamma   90.00
#
_symmetry.space_group_name_H-M   'P 1'
#
loop_
_entity.id
_entity.type
_entity.pdbx_description
1 polymer ?
#
loop_
_entity_poly.entity_id
_entity_poly.type
_entity_poly.pdbx_seq_one_letter_code
_entity_poly.pdbx_strand_id
1 'polypeptide(L)'
;MRTERAAASPFGLGVIVALYMAHALPLYFYNVAVPAILRSQGVDLRWIGMLSLLYLPWALKFLWAPLVDRWHLPALGRRRSWLWLTQLLLLAGILVLAFTGLDHGLVVFVLVGMWISSIAATQDIAIDGYTVEALAPAEHRLGSMAQSVGVALGSMIGGAGVLWLYETRGWSVALLSLAAMSALTLLAVQQINETPARPDAPRPSILRALRRRELRWALLLIVLYRLVEAPAMAMINPLLVDQQFSLTEIGLLISVGGAGTGMLAAVGAAWLLKQHRAEQLLMHAGWWRTALYVLLALMLYSGALATSRLGLGALVIALLALRYVAMTSLYALFMRVSSRAQAGTDFTLLVCFELLVNFIGGALSGFLAKGMGYPTYYIALATVSALGLLLCRPLMRRFAAPTNSP
;
A
#
# COMPACT_ATOMS: atom_id res chain seq x y z
N MET A 1 -17.42 20.42 9.87
CA MET A 1 -18.68 19.67 9.65
C MET A 1 -19.17 19.65 8.20
N ARG A 2 -19.39 20.79 7.48
CA ARG A 2 -19.86 20.72 6.06
C ARG A 2 -18.84 20.07 5.12
N THR A 3 -17.56 20.40 5.21
CA THR A 3 -16.46 19.83 4.40
C THR A 3 -16.25 18.34 4.69
N GLU A 4 -16.33 17.90 5.93
CA GLU A 4 -16.19 16.48 6.33
C GLU A 4 -17.34 15.63 5.76
N ARG A 5 -18.58 16.09 5.83
CA ARG A 5 -19.73 15.40 5.22
C ARG A 5 -19.63 15.30 3.70
N ALA A 6 -19.06 16.33 3.05
CA ALA A 6 -18.84 16.29 1.61
C ALA A 6 -17.79 15.25 1.20
N ALA A 7 -16.70 15.09 1.97
CA ALA A 7 -15.65 14.12 1.69
C ALA A 7 -16.10 12.66 1.92
N ALA A 8 -17.00 12.43 2.88
CA ALA A 8 -17.57 11.11 3.13
C ALA A 8 -18.76 10.75 2.22
N SER A 9 -19.20 11.68 1.38
CA SER A 9 -20.19 11.40 0.35
C SER A 9 -19.66 10.44 -0.71
N PRO A 10 -20.51 9.70 -1.46
CA PRO A 10 -20.04 8.83 -2.54
C PRO A 10 -19.16 9.56 -3.56
N PHE A 11 -19.48 10.82 -3.86
CA PHE A 11 -18.66 11.66 -4.75
C PHE A 11 -17.31 12.01 -4.14
N GLY A 12 -17.25 12.42 -2.87
CA GLY A 12 -16.00 12.73 -2.18
C GLY A 12 -15.11 11.49 -2.02
N LEU A 13 -15.68 10.32 -1.74
CA LEU A 13 -14.94 9.05 -1.73
C LEU A 13 -14.40 8.69 -3.11
N GLY A 14 -15.16 8.94 -4.19
CA GLY A 14 -14.69 8.77 -5.56
C GLY A 14 -13.47 9.65 -5.87
N VAL A 15 -13.45 10.89 -5.36
CA VAL A 15 -12.29 11.80 -5.46
C VAL A 15 -11.08 11.19 -4.73
N ILE A 16 -11.24 10.69 -3.50
CA ILE A 16 -10.16 10.06 -2.74
C ILE A 16 -9.63 8.82 -3.47
N VAL A 17 -10.51 7.96 -3.99
CA VAL A 17 -10.12 6.79 -4.82
C VAL A 17 -9.30 7.22 -6.04
N ALA A 18 -9.73 8.25 -6.77
CA ALA A 18 -9.02 8.76 -7.94
C ALA A 18 -7.64 9.32 -7.59
N LEU A 19 -7.51 10.00 -6.44
CA LEU A 19 -6.23 10.50 -5.96
C LEU A 19 -5.26 9.35 -5.63
N TYR A 20 -5.71 8.32 -4.91
CA TYR A 20 -4.87 7.14 -4.64
C TYR A 20 -4.53 6.36 -5.91
N MET A 21 -5.44 6.31 -6.89
CA MET A 21 -5.15 5.73 -8.19
C MET A 21 -4.05 6.52 -8.91
N ALA A 22 -4.03 7.86 -8.81
CA ALA A 22 -3.10 8.74 -9.52
C ALA A 22 -1.62 8.37 -9.29
N HIS A 23 -1.21 8.20 -8.02
CA HIS A 23 0.16 7.81 -7.70
C HIS A 23 0.43 6.31 -7.92
N ALA A 24 -0.62 5.48 -7.83
CA ALA A 24 -0.48 4.04 -8.01
C ALA A 24 -0.27 3.67 -9.49
N LEU A 25 -0.79 4.43 -10.44
CA LEU A 25 -0.58 4.22 -11.87
C LEU A 25 0.91 4.08 -12.23
N PRO A 26 1.78 5.07 -12.00
CA PRO A 26 3.20 4.96 -12.33
C PRO A 26 3.93 3.98 -11.42
N LEU A 27 3.53 3.83 -10.15
CA LEU A 27 4.11 2.87 -9.24
C LEU A 27 4.00 1.44 -9.78
N TYR A 28 2.81 1.04 -10.20
CA TYR A 28 2.57 -0.31 -10.71
C TYR A 28 3.03 -0.50 -12.16
N PHE A 29 3.13 0.56 -12.94
CA PHE A 29 3.86 0.51 -14.21
C PHE A 29 5.30 0.04 -13.99
N TYR A 30 6.05 0.65 -13.06
CA TYR A 30 7.42 0.24 -12.75
C TYR A 30 7.51 -1.10 -12.02
N ASN A 31 6.48 -1.50 -11.29
CA ASN A 31 6.47 -2.73 -10.51
C ASN A 31 6.13 -3.98 -11.31
N VAL A 32 5.21 -3.84 -12.24
CA VAL A 32 4.60 -4.96 -12.96
C VAL A 32 4.97 -4.93 -14.43
N ALA A 33 4.70 -3.82 -15.11
CA ALA A 33 4.87 -3.76 -16.56
C ALA A 33 6.36 -3.69 -16.96
N VAL A 34 7.13 -2.79 -16.37
CA VAL A 34 8.54 -2.58 -16.74
C VAL A 34 9.41 -3.83 -16.60
N PRO A 35 9.38 -4.59 -15.48
CA PRO A 35 10.18 -5.82 -15.38
C PRO A 35 9.83 -6.85 -16.46
N ALA A 36 8.55 -7.01 -16.78
CA ALA A 36 8.10 -7.92 -17.83
C ALA A 36 8.56 -7.46 -19.22
N ILE A 37 8.42 -6.17 -19.53
CA ILE A 37 8.86 -5.57 -20.80
C ILE A 37 10.38 -5.72 -20.97
N LEU A 38 11.17 -5.35 -19.97
CA LEU A 38 12.64 -5.47 -20.05
C LEU A 38 13.08 -6.93 -20.21
N ARG A 39 12.38 -7.85 -19.52
CA ARG A 39 12.67 -9.27 -19.64
C ARG A 39 12.36 -9.81 -21.05
N SER A 40 11.23 -9.40 -21.64
CA SER A 40 10.86 -9.78 -23.01
C SER A 40 11.85 -9.25 -24.06
N GLN A 41 12.53 -8.14 -23.77
CA GLN A 41 13.60 -7.57 -24.60
C GLN A 41 14.99 -8.19 -24.34
N GLY A 42 15.08 -9.22 -23.49
CA GLY A 42 16.33 -9.92 -23.20
C GLY A 42 17.27 -9.20 -22.24
N VAL A 43 16.80 -8.16 -21.54
CA VAL A 43 17.61 -7.45 -20.53
C VAL A 43 18.00 -8.40 -19.40
N ASP A 44 19.26 -8.32 -18.97
CA ASP A 44 19.82 -9.16 -17.90
C ASP A 44 19.05 -8.95 -16.59
N LEU A 45 18.78 -10.04 -15.87
CA LEU A 45 18.05 -10.06 -14.59
C LEU A 45 18.67 -9.15 -13.52
N ARG A 46 20.00 -8.93 -13.59
CA ARG A 46 20.70 -8.01 -12.67
C ARG A 46 20.18 -6.58 -12.80
N TRP A 47 20.02 -6.10 -14.03
CA TRP A 47 19.49 -4.77 -14.31
C TRP A 47 18.01 -4.64 -13.93
N ILE A 48 17.23 -5.70 -14.19
CA ILE A 48 15.83 -5.76 -13.74
C ILE A 48 15.75 -5.71 -12.21
N GLY A 49 16.64 -6.42 -11.52
CA GLY A 49 16.74 -6.36 -10.06
C GLY A 49 17.06 -4.96 -9.51
N MET A 50 17.87 -4.17 -10.23
CA MET A 50 18.17 -2.79 -9.87
C MET A 50 16.96 -1.86 -9.92
N LEU A 51 15.88 -2.21 -10.62
CA LEU A 51 14.62 -1.45 -10.57
C LEU A 51 14.01 -1.39 -9.17
N SER A 52 14.39 -2.31 -8.27
CA SER A 52 13.99 -2.22 -6.87
C SER A 52 14.48 -0.94 -6.18
N LEU A 53 15.53 -0.30 -6.69
CA LEU A 53 15.99 1.01 -6.21
C LEU A 53 14.95 2.12 -6.42
N LEU A 54 14.03 1.95 -7.38
CA LEU A 54 12.92 2.88 -7.61
C LEU A 54 11.93 2.92 -6.44
N TYR A 55 12.01 1.95 -5.51
CA TYR A 55 11.25 1.98 -4.25
C TYR A 55 11.91 2.79 -3.14
N LEU A 56 13.17 3.18 -3.31
CA LEU A 56 13.89 3.92 -2.27
C LEU A 56 13.15 5.21 -1.86
N PRO A 57 12.60 6.03 -2.77
CA PRO A 57 11.81 7.20 -2.39
C PRO A 57 10.61 6.84 -1.50
N TRP A 58 9.93 5.73 -1.75
CA TRP A 58 8.78 5.27 -0.96
C TRP A 58 9.16 4.89 0.47
N ALA A 59 10.33 4.27 0.65
CA ALA A 59 10.84 3.93 1.97
C ALA A 59 11.32 5.16 2.75
N LEU A 60 11.86 6.17 2.04
CA LEU A 60 12.48 7.35 2.63
C LEU A 60 11.56 8.58 2.69
N LYS A 61 10.36 8.55 2.10
CA LYS A 61 9.46 9.72 2.00
C LYS A 61 9.13 10.37 3.35
N PHE A 62 9.22 9.63 4.47
CA PHE A 62 9.02 10.20 5.80
C PHE A 62 10.02 11.32 6.13
N LEU A 63 11.21 11.33 5.50
CA LEU A 63 12.23 12.35 5.75
C LEU A 63 11.78 13.74 5.28
N TRP A 64 11.01 13.82 4.20
CA TRP A 64 10.51 15.09 3.67
C TRP A 64 8.99 15.31 3.85
N ALA A 65 8.30 14.37 4.48
CA ALA A 65 6.88 14.54 4.81
C ALA A 65 6.58 15.82 5.63
N PRO A 66 7.43 16.24 6.59
CA PRO A 66 7.24 17.52 7.28
C PRO A 66 7.27 18.74 6.35
N LEU A 67 8.02 18.66 5.23
CA LEU A 67 8.06 19.72 4.23
C LEU A 67 6.72 19.83 3.51
N VAL A 68 6.12 18.71 3.12
CA VAL A 68 4.80 18.65 2.47
C VAL A 68 3.69 19.15 3.40
N ASP A 69 3.81 18.90 4.70
CA ASP A 69 2.86 19.42 5.69
C ASP A 69 3.02 20.93 5.97
N ARG A 70 4.20 21.50 5.71
CA ARG A 70 4.52 22.89 6.02
C ARG A 70 4.35 23.82 4.85
N TRP A 71 4.89 23.47 3.68
CA TRP A 71 4.96 24.33 2.50
C TRP A 71 3.70 24.21 1.65
N HIS A 72 3.15 25.35 1.25
CA HIS A 72 2.01 25.42 0.35
C HIS A 72 1.88 26.83 -0.25
N LEU A 73 1.19 26.92 -1.36
CA LEU A 73 0.78 28.19 -1.94
C LEU A 73 -0.53 28.64 -1.25
N PRO A 74 -0.54 29.79 -0.56
CA PRO A 74 -1.72 30.24 0.20
C PRO A 74 -3.01 30.31 -0.65
N ALA A 75 -2.88 30.67 -1.93
CA ALA A 75 -4.01 30.79 -2.85
C ALA A 75 -4.65 29.44 -3.24
N LEU A 76 -3.91 28.33 -3.20
CA LEU A 76 -4.38 27.01 -3.62
C LEU A 76 -4.79 26.12 -2.45
N GLY A 77 -4.27 26.38 -1.26
CA GLY A 77 -4.44 25.50 -0.10
C GLY A 77 -3.28 24.53 0.09
N ARG A 78 -3.22 23.88 1.27
CA ARG A 78 -2.06 23.09 1.69
C ARG A 78 -1.88 21.83 0.86
N ARG A 79 -2.91 21.00 0.72
CA ARG A 79 -2.85 19.73 0.00
C ARG A 79 -2.95 19.91 -1.49
N ARG A 80 -3.86 20.77 -1.92
CA ARG A 80 -4.11 21.05 -3.33
C ARG A 80 -2.87 21.61 -4.04
N SER A 81 -2.05 22.44 -3.37
CA SER A 81 -0.78 22.93 -3.93
C SER A 81 0.16 21.80 -4.32
N TRP A 82 0.36 20.83 -3.40
CA TRP A 82 1.23 19.69 -3.66
C TRP A 82 0.65 18.74 -4.70
N LEU A 83 -0.67 18.49 -4.66
CA LEU A 83 -1.32 17.59 -5.60
C LEU A 83 -1.28 18.12 -7.04
N TRP A 84 -1.47 19.43 -7.23
CA TRP A 84 -1.28 20.05 -8.54
C TRP A 84 0.17 19.93 -9.02
N LEU A 85 1.12 20.33 -8.19
CA LEU A 85 2.54 20.31 -8.54
C LEU A 85 2.99 18.89 -8.89
N THR A 86 2.73 17.94 -8.01
CA THR A 86 3.18 16.54 -8.19
C THR A 86 2.49 15.88 -9.38
N GLN A 87 1.20 16.16 -9.60
CA GLN A 87 0.48 15.58 -10.74
C GLN A 87 1.02 16.09 -12.08
N LEU A 88 1.33 17.39 -12.18
CA LEU A 88 1.94 17.95 -13.39
C LEU A 88 3.36 17.40 -13.63
N LEU A 89 4.16 17.24 -12.56
CA LEU A 89 5.50 16.66 -12.65
C LEU A 89 5.47 15.16 -12.99
N LEU A 90 4.49 14.40 -12.49
CA LEU A 90 4.25 13.01 -12.88
C LEU A 90 3.89 12.91 -14.36
N LEU A 91 2.94 13.73 -14.80
CA LEU A 91 2.52 13.76 -16.20
C LEU A 91 3.70 14.08 -17.10
N ALA A 92 4.51 15.10 -16.77
CA ALA A 92 5.72 15.44 -17.50
C ALA A 92 6.70 14.27 -17.57
N GLY A 93 6.96 13.58 -16.45
CA GLY A 93 7.84 12.41 -16.41
C GLY A 93 7.33 11.25 -17.26
N ILE A 94 6.03 10.95 -17.23
CA ILE A 94 5.42 9.90 -18.06
C ILE A 94 5.52 10.28 -19.55
N LEU A 95 5.29 11.55 -19.90
CA LEU A 95 5.44 12.02 -21.29
C LEU A 95 6.89 11.94 -21.76
N VAL A 96 7.85 12.38 -20.94
CA VAL A 96 9.29 12.22 -21.27
C VAL A 96 9.58 10.75 -21.55
N LEU A 97 9.12 9.84 -20.70
CA LEU A 97 9.33 8.40 -20.86
C LEU A 97 8.64 7.84 -22.12
N ALA A 98 7.45 8.37 -22.49
CA ALA A 98 6.75 7.97 -23.70
C ALA A 98 7.51 8.28 -24.98
N PHE A 99 8.29 9.37 -24.99
CA PHE A 99 9.06 9.82 -26.15
C PHE A 99 10.52 9.36 -26.15
N THR A 100 11.14 9.17 -24.97
CA THR A 100 12.52 8.68 -24.89
C THR A 100 12.60 7.16 -25.04
N GLY A 101 11.60 6.43 -24.62
CA GLY A 101 11.61 4.96 -24.68
C GLY A 101 12.76 4.36 -23.89
N LEU A 102 13.21 3.19 -24.35
CA LEU A 102 14.40 2.49 -23.87
C LEU A 102 15.63 2.78 -24.73
N ASP A 103 15.46 3.47 -25.86
CA ASP A 103 16.49 3.70 -26.88
C ASP A 103 17.64 4.61 -26.40
N HIS A 104 17.33 5.47 -25.42
CA HIS A 104 18.32 6.39 -24.81
C HIS A 104 19.16 5.73 -23.69
N GLY A 105 19.04 4.42 -23.54
CA GLY A 105 19.79 3.62 -22.58
C GLY A 105 19.16 3.51 -21.20
N LEU A 106 19.51 2.43 -20.52
CA LEU A 106 18.93 2.05 -19.22
C LEU A 106 19.17 3.09 -18.12
N VAL A 107 20.29 3.82 -18.17
CA VAL A 107 20.60 4.86 -17.17
C VAL A 107 19.59 6.00 -17.23
N VAL A 108 19.28 6.51 -18.42
CA VAL A 108 18.26 7.57 -18.60
C VAL A 108 16.90 7.09 -18.14
N PHE A 109 16.53 5.85 -18.50
CA PHE A 109 15.30 5.21 -18.06
C PHE A 109 15.19 5.15 -16.54
N VAL A 110 16.24 4.72 -15.84
CA VAL A 110 16.28 4.65 -14.36
C VAL A 110 16.22 6.04 -13.73
N LEU A 111 16.89 7.04 -14.29
CA LEU A 111 16.84 8.42 -13.79
C LEU A 111 15.43 9.02 -13.91
N VAL A 112 14.77 8.86 -15.05
CA VAL A 112 13.37 9.29 -15.22
C VAL A 112 12.45 8.48 -14.30
N GLY A 113 12.69 7.18 -14.13
CA GLY A 113 11.98 6.33 -13.19
C GLY A 113 12.13 6.80 -11.74
N MET A 114 13.33 7.17 -11.32
CA MET A 114 13.61 7.71 -9.99
C MET A 114 12.89 9.07 -9.77
N TRP A 115 12.88 9.93 -10.81
CA TRP A 115 12.09 11.15 -10.81
C TRP A 115 10.60 10.85 -10.56
N ILE A 116 9.99 10.01 -11.42
CA ILE A 116 8.57 9.65 -11.32
C ILE A 116 8.26 9.04 -9.94
N SER A 117 9.09 8.12 -9.47
CA SER A 117 8.92 7.46 -8.16
C SER A 117 8.99 8.47 -7.00
N SER A 118 9.94 9.41 -7.04
CA SER A 118 10.09 10.45 -6.00
C SER A 118 8.89 11.39 -5.96
N ILE A 119 8.38 11.77 -7.12
CA ILE A 119 7.20 12.63 -7.24
C ILE A 119 5.94 11.88 -6.79
N ALA A 120 5.77 10.60 -7.19
CA ALA A 120 4.65 9.77 -6.76
C ALA A 120 4.64 9.54 -5.24
N ALA A 121 5.81 9.28 -4.65
CA ALA A 121 5.98 9.16 -3.21
C ALA A 121 5.65 10.48 -2.47
N THR A 122 5.98 11.63 -3.05
CA THR A 122 5.63 12.95 -2.51
C THR A 122 4.13 13.22 -2.63
N GLN A 123 3.53 12.84 -3.76
CA GLN A 123 2.09 12.95 -3.97
C GLN A 123 1.31 12.15 -2.94
N ASP A 124 1.75 10.93 -2.66
CA ASP A 124 1.12 10.05 -1.67
C ASP A 124 1.08 10.67 -0.27
N ILE A 125 2.15 11.38 0.17
CA ILE A 125 2.13 12.14 1.44
C ILE A 125 1.00 13.16 1.46
N ALA A 126 0.78 13.86 0.35
CA ALA A 126 -0.26 14.88 0.26
C ALA A 126 -1.66 14.28 0.26
N ILE A 127 -1.85 13.13 -0.41
CA ILE A 127 -3.12 12.38 -0.45
C ILE A 127 -3.45 11.81 0.93
N ASP A 128 -2.49 11.18 1.59
CA ASP A 128 -2.64 10.63 2.93
C ASP A 128 -3.04 11.73 3.93
N GLY A 129 -2.31 12.86 3.88
CA GLY A 129 -2.63 14.01 4.71
C GLY A 129 -4.02 14.58 4.43
N TYR A 130 -4.42 14.70 3.16
CA TYR A 130 -5.76 15.13 2.76
C TYR A 130 -6.82 14.19 3.30
N THR A 131 -6.64 12.88 3.13
CA THR A 131 -7.61 11.87 3.55
C THR A 131 -7.85 11.90 5.06
N VAL A 132 -6.79 12.05 5.86
CA VAL A 132 -6.88 12.18 7.33
C VAL A 132 -7.60 13.47 7.73
N GLU A 133 -7.37 14.58 7.03
CA GLU A 133 -7.92 15.90 7.36
C GLU A 133 -9.37 16.07 6.90
N ALA A 134 -9.69 15.52 5.72
CA ALA A 134 -10.99 15.67 5.08
C ALA A 134 -12.08 14.81 5.74
N LEU A 135 -11.71 13.68 6.32
CA LEU A 135 -12.64 12.73 6.93
C LEU A 135 -12.72 12.92 8.45
N ALA A 136 -13.92 12.73 9.02
CA ALA A 136 -14.07 12.62 10.45
C ALA A 136 -13.42 11.31 10.98
N PRO A 137 -12.96 11.26 12.25
CA PRO A 137 -12.34 10.06 12.79
C PRO A 137 -13.18 8.78 12.67
N ALA A 138 -14.51 8.89 12.77
CA ALA A 138 -15.44 7.78 12.57
C ALA A 138 -15.50 7.29 11.11
N GLU A 139 -15.07 8.11 10.17
CA GLU A 139 -15.11 7.87 8.72
C GLU A 139 -13.75 7.45 8.14
N HIS A 140 -12.68 7.44 8.93
CA HIS A 140 -11.35 6.99 8.48
C HIS A 140 -11.35 5.58 7.90
N ARG A 141 -12.31 4.71 8.27
CA ARG A 141 -12.55 3.42 7.63
C ARG A 141 -12.87 3.53 6.13
N LEU A 142 -13.56 4.60 5.73
CA LEU A 142 -13.89 4.88 4.32
C LEU A 142 -12.65 5.40 3.57
N GLY A 143 -11.82 6.20 4.24
CA GLY A 143 -10.54 6.66 3.71
C GLY A 143 -9.60 5.50 3.42
N SER A 144 -9.43 4.58 4.36
CA SER A 144 -8.60 3.38 4.21
C SER A 144 -9.14 2.40 3.14
N MET A 145 -10.47 2.27 3.03
CA MET A 145 -11.10 1.54 1.93
C MET A 145 -10.81 2.21 0.58
N ALA A 146 -11.01 3.52 0.49
CA ALA A 146 -10.77 4.29 -0.73
C ALA A 146 -9.30 4.20 -1.19
N GLN A 147 -8.35 4.21 -0.25
CA GLN A 147 -6.94 3.95 -0.49
C GLN A 147 -6.74 2.56 -1.11
N SER A 148 -7.26 1.51 -0.49
CA SER A 148 -7.11 0.13 -0.97
C SER A 148 -7.72 -0.05 -2.37
N VAL A 149 -8.91 0.50 -2.62
CA VAL A 149 -9.58 0.45 -3.93
C VAL A 149 -8.81 1.25 -4.98
N GLY A 150 -8.38 2.48 -4.65
CA GLY A 150 -7.64 3.34 -5.57
C GLY A 150 -6.31 2.73 -5.99
N VAL A 151 -5.55 2.17 -5.03
CA VAL A 151 -4.29 1.48 -5.30
C VAL A 151 -4.51 0.21 -6.15
N ALA A 152 -5.57 -0.56 -5.87
CA ALA A 152 -5.89 -1.75 -6.66
C ALA A 152 -6.25 -1.38 -8.12
N LEU A 153 -7.07 -0.34 -8.34
CA LEU A 153 -7.39 0.16 -9.68
C LEU A 153 -6.13 0.66 -10.40
N GLY A 154 -5.28 1.42 -9.70
CA GLY A 154 -4.00 1.88 -10.23
C GLY A 154 -3.08 0.72 -10.62
N SER A 155 -3.06 -0.36 -9.83
CA SER A 155 -2.32 -1.59 -10.14
C SER A 155 -2.84 -2.30 -11.39
N MET A 156 -4.15 -2.41 -11.53
CA MET A 156 -4.76 -3.04 -12.70
C MET A 156 -4.48 -2.24 -13.98
N ILE A 157 -4.63 -0.92 -13.93
CA ILE A 157 -4.46 -0.06 -15.10
C ILE A 157 -2.98 0.14 -15.40
N GLY A 158 -2.19 0.58 -14.41
CA GLY A 158 -0.76 0.88 -14.57
C GLY A 158 0.13 -0.35 -14.74
N GLY A 159 -0.29 -1.51 -14.22
CA GLY A 159 0.38 -2.79 -14.40
C GLY A 159 -0.13 -3.53 -15.61
N ALA A 160 -1.21 -4.28 -15.44
CA ALA A 160 -1.75 -5.18 -16.47
C ALA A 160 -2.27 -4.43 -17.72
N GLY A 161 -2.96 -3.29 -17.52
CA GLY A 161 -3.51 -2.51 -18.63
C GLY A 161 -2.42 -1.93 -19.54
N VAL A 162 -1.36 -1.38 -18.94
CA VAL A 162 -0.21 -0.86 -19.70
C VAL A 162 0.54 -1.99 -20.41
N LEU A 163 0.70 -3.15 -19.77
CA LEU A 163 1.37 -4.30 -20.37
C LEU A 163 0.57 -4.82 -21.60
N TRP A 164 -0.73 -4.94 -21.49
CA TRP A 164 -1.61 -5.30 -22.61
C TRP A 164 -1.53 -4.29 -23.78
N LEU A 165 -1.55 -2.98 -23.46
CA LEU A 165 -1.39 -1.95 -24.50
C LEU A 165 -0.01 -1.98 -25.14
N TYR A 166 1.04 -2.25 -24.37
CA TYR A 166 2.38 -2.41 -24.90
C TYR A 166 2.48 -3.58 -25.88
N GLU A 167 1.94 -4.74 -25.55
CA GLU A 167 1.93 -5.92 -26.42
C GLU A 167 1.14 -5.70 -27.72
N THR A 168 0.01 -4.96 -27.63
CA THR A 168 -0.90 -4.80 -28.78
C THR A 168 -0.62 -3.57 -29.62
N ARG A 169 -0.10 -2.49 -29.05
CA ARG A 169 0.04 -1.16 -29.68
C ARG A 169 1.40 -0.52 -29.50
N GLY A 170 2.30 -1.17 -28.76
CA GLY A 170 3.67 -0.71 -28.54
C GLY A 170 3.82 0.33 -27.42
N TRP A 171 5.07 0.73 -27.20
CA TRP A 171 5.52 1.58 -26.07
C TRP A 171 4.81 2.92 -25.99
N SER A 172 4.85 3.70 -27.09
CA SER A 172 4.34 5.07 -27.09
C SER A 172 2.84 5.13 -26.80
N VAL A 173 2.05 4.23 -27.38
CA VAL A 173 0.59 4.18 -27.14
C VAL A 173 0.30 3.80 -25.69
N ALA A 174 1.02 2.82 -25.14
CA ALA A 174 0.86 2.39 -23.75
C ALA A 174 1.14 3.53 -22.77
N LEU A 175 2.23 4.26 -22.96
CA LEU A 175 2.61 5.36 -22.07
C LEU A 175 1.75 6.63 -22.28
N LEU A 176 1.35 6.94 -23.50
CA LEU A 176 0.40 8.04 -23.75
C LEU A 176 -0.97 7.75 -23.13
N SER A 177 -1.42 6.49 -23.13
CA SER A 177 -2.62 6.07 -22.43
C SER A 177 -2.48 6.21 -20.91
N LEU A 178 -1.33 5.84 -20.36
CA LEU A 178 -1.01 6.06 -18.94
C LEU A 178 -0.99 7.56 -18.60
N ALA A 179 -0.40 8.39 -19.47
CA ALA A 179 -0.40 9.84 -19.34
C ALA A 179 -1.83 10.43 -19.37
N ALA A 180 -2.68 9.95 -20.28
CA ALA A 180 -4.07 10.38 -20.36
C ALA A 180 -4.86 10.01 -19.09
N MET A 181 -4.69 8.79 -18.57
CA MET A 181 -5.29 8.38 -17.30
C MET A 181 -4.77 9.22 -16.12
N SER A 182 -3.46 9.50 -16.09
CA SER A 182 -2.86 10.38 -15.10
C SER A 182 -3.40 11.83 -15.24
N ALA A 183 -3.60 12.36 -16.45
CA ALA A 183 -4.20 13.65 -16.67
C ALA A 183 -5.66 13.73 -16.19
N LEU A 184 -6.45 12.66 -16.37
CA LEU A 184 -7.83 12.62 -15.89
C LEU A 184 -7.93 12.76 -14.36
N THR A 185 -6.93 12.28 -13.62
CA THR A 185 -6.91 12.45 -12.15
C THR A 185 -6.75 13.92 -11.70
N LEU A 186 -6.32 14.84 -12.58
CA LEU A 186 -6.35 16.27 -12.31
C LEU A 186 -7.77 16.80 -12.02
N LEU A 187 -8.79 16.17 -12.61
CA LEU A 187 -10.19 16.51 -12.32
C LEU A 187 -10.53 16.24 -10.85
N ALA A 188 -9.96 15.18 -10.26
CA ALA A 188 -10.12 14.90 -8.84
C ALA A 188 -9.44 15.97 -7.97
N VAL A 189 -8.25 16.44 -8.36
CA VAL A 189 -7.55 17.51 -7.63
C VAL A 189 -8.36 18.82 -7.61
N GLN A 190 -9.12 19.12 -8.67
CA GLN A 190 -9.98 20.28 -8.70
C GLN A 190 -11.15 20.21 -7.71
N GLN A 191 -11.62 18.99 -7.40
CA GLN A 191 -12.77 18.74 -6.51
C GLN A 191 -12.41 18.71 -5.02
N ILE A 192 -11.13 18.88 -4.68
CA ILE A 192 -10.67 18.87 -3.28
C ILE A 192 -11.20 20.09 -2.54
N ASN A 193 -11.85 19.83 -1.41
CA ASN A 193 -12.27 20.87 -0.47
C ASN A 193 -11.39 20.77 0.78
N GLU A 194 -10.55 21.78 0.99
CA GLU A 194 -9.66 21.86 2.14
C GLU A 194 -10.22 22.76 3.24
N THR A 195 -9.99 22.35 4.48
CA THR A 195 -10.15 23.25 5.63
C THR A 195 -8.90 24.13 5.72
N PRO A 196 -9.03 25.47 5.81
CA PRO A 196 -7.88 26.35 5.94
C PRO A 196 -6.95 25.91 7.08
N ALA A 197 -5.64 25.93 6.81
CA ALA A 197 -4.64 25.62 7.82
C ALA A 197 -4.75 26.63 8.98
N ARG A 198 -4.65 26.14 10.23
CA ARG A 198 -4.62 27.03 11.39
C ARG A 198 -3.27 27.79 11.41
N PRO A 199 -3.26 29.13 11.45
CA PRO A 199 -2.03 29.92 11.44
C PRO A 199 -1.07 29.56 12.58
N ASP A 200 -1.62 29.21 13.75
CA ASP A 200 -0.86 28.90 14.98
C ASP A 200 -0.51 27.41 15.13
N ALA A 201 -0.71 26.60 14.07
CA ALA A 201 -0.37 25.18 14.14
C ALA A 201 1.14 25.00 14.34
N PRO A 202 1.56 24.13 15.28
CA PRO A 202 2.97 23.90 15.52
C PRO A 202 3.64 23.31 14.27
N ARG A 203 4.90 23.68 14.01
CA ARG A 203 5.66 23.21 12.83
C ARG A 203 5.73 21.70 12.77
N PRO A 204 5.39 21.05 11.66
CA PRO A 204 5.49 19.60 11.51
C PRO A 204 6.90 19.08 11.76
N SER A 205 7.03 17.94 12.48
CA SER A 205 8.33 17.38 12.85
C SER A 205 8.20 15.89 13.16
N ILE A 206 9.12 15.08 12.62
CA ILE A 206 9.24 13.65 12.92
C ILE A 206 9.51 13.44 14.42
N LEU A 207 10.38 14.26 15.03
CA LEU A 207 10.69 14.14 16.45
C LEU A 207 9.47 14.40 17.32
N ARG A 208 8.62 15.36 16.94
CA ARG A 208 7.35 15.61 17.62
C ARG A 208 6.40 14.42 17.45
N ALA A 209 6.31 13.84 16.24
CA ALA A 209 5.53 12.63 16.00
C ALA A 209 5.97 11.49 16.94
N LEU A 210 7.27 11.20 17.00
CA LEU A 210 7.85 10.15 17.84
C LEU A 210 7.72 10.39 19.36
N ARG A 211 7.55 11.64 19.80
CA ARG A 211 7.27 11.97 21.20
C ARG A 211 5.83 11.65 21.61
N ARG A 212 4.91 11.58 20.66
CA ARG A 212 3.50 11.25 20.93
C ARG A 212 3.37 9.80 21.34
N ARG A 213 2.69 9.57 22.46
CA ARG A 213 2.51 8.24 23.04
C ARG A 213 1.72 7.31 22.13
N GLU A 214 0.65 7.83 21.51
CA GLU A 214 -0.21 7.09 20.59
C GLU A 214 0.58 6.58 19.38
N LEU A 215 1.44 7.42 18.80
CA LEU A 215 2.25 7.05 17.65
C LEU A 215 3.27 5.96 18.01
N ARG A 216 3.92 6.06 19.17
CA ARG A 216 4.84 5.01 19.65
C ARG A 216 4.14 3.66 19.85
N TRP A 217 2.91 3.69 20.37
CA TRP A 217 2.11 2.46 20.48
C TRP A 217 1.73 1.90 19.12
N ALA A 218 1.42 2.76 18.13
CA ALA A 218 1.14 2.32 16.77
C ALA A 218 2.40 1.71 16.11
N LEU A 219 3.60 2.29 16.30
CA LEU A 219 4.85 1.70 15.82
C LEU A 219 5.12 0.32 16.45
N LEU A 220 4.91 0.17 17.75
CA LEU A 220 5.03 -1.13 18.41
C LEU A 220 4.00 -2.14 17.89
N LEU A 221 2.77 -1.70 17.66
CA LEU A 221 1.73 -2.52 17.06
C LEU A 221 2.12 -3.02 15.67
N ILE A 222 2.72 -2.16 14.83
CA ILE A 222 3.21 -2.54 13.50
C ILE A 222 4.20 -3.70 13.62
N VAL A 223 5.21 -3.58 14.50
CA VAL A 223 6.19 -4.66 14.69
C VAL A 223 5.50 -5.96 15.10
N LEU A 224 4.71 -5.92 16.17
CA LEU A 224 4.10 -7.13 16.74
C LEU A 224 3.10 -7.80 15.79
N TYR A 225 2.39 -7.02 14.97
CA TYR A 225 1.35 -7.52 14.10
C TYR A 225 1.84 -7.89 12.70
N ARG A 226 2.73 -7.06 12.11
CA ARG A 226 3.15 -7.19 10.69
C ARG A 226 4.39 -8.04 10.49
N LEU A 227 5.18 -8.31 11.55
CA LEU A 227 6.44 -9.03 11.45
C LEU A 227 6.32 -10.40 10.74
N VAL A 228 5.19 -11.09 10.88
CA VAL A 228 4.96 -12.42 10.30
C VAL A 228 4.33 -12.39 8.91
N GLU A 229 3.74 -11.27 8.52
CA GLU A 229 2.94 -11.21 7.29
C GLU A 229 3.82 -11.16 6.04
N ALA A 230 4.83 -10.30 6.04
CA ALA A 230 5.75 -10.18 4.92
C ALA A 230 6.53 -11.48 4.65
N PRO A 231 7.12 -12.14 5.68
CA PRO A 231 7.75 -13.44 5.48
C PRO A 231 6.80 -14.49 4.90
N ALA A 232 5.57 -14.57 5.42
CA ALA A 232 4.59 -15.53 4.92
C ALA A 232 4.24 -15.29 3.44
N MET A 233 3.98 -14.03 3.08
CA MET A 233 3.62 -13.66 1.70
C MET A 233 4.79 -13.84 0.73
N ALA A 234 6.02 -13.56 1.15
CA ALA A 234 7.21 -13.73 0.32
C ALA A 234 7.44 -15.19 -0.12
N MET A 235 7.00 -16.15 0.70
CA MET A 235 7.16 -17.57 0.43
C MET A 235 5.97 -18.21 -0.31
N ILE A 236 4.88 -17.47 -0.57
CA ILE A 236 3.72 -17.99 -1.31
C ILE A 236 4.10 -18.33 -2.76
N ASN A 237 4.76 -17.41 -3.48
CA ASN A 237 5.14 -17.65 -4.88
C ASN A 237 6.10 -18.84 -5.03
N PRO A 238 7.22 -18.91 -4.30
CA PRO A 238 8.08 -20.10 -4.33
C PRO A 238 7.33 -21.39 -3.99
N LEU A 239 6.47 -21.37 -2.97
CA LEU A 239 5.65 -22.51 -2.59
C LEU A 239 4.75 -22.98 -3.74
N LEU A 240 4.06 -22.05 -4.43
CA LEU A 240 3.21 -22.39 -5.56
C LEU A 240 3.99 -23.02 -6.71
N VAL A 241 5.19 -22.52 -7.00
CA VAL A 241 6.10 -23.09 -8.02
C VAL A 241 6.49 -24.53 -7.61
N ASP A 242 6.87 -24.73 -6.36
CA ASP A 242 7.27 -26.07 -5.84
C ASP A 242 6.08 -27.05 -5.83
N GLN A 243 4.85 -26.53 -5.72
CA GLN A 243 3.60 -27.29 -5.88
C GLN A 243 3.12 -27.40 -7.34
N GLN A 244 4.03 -27.17 -8.30
CA GLN A 244 3.81 -27.36 -9.74
C GLN A 244 2.72 -26.46 -10.36
N PHE A 245 2.46 -25.27 -9.80
CA PHE A 245 1.65 -24.26 -10.46
C PHE A 245 2.46 -23.62 -11.59
N SER A 246 1.83 -23.42 -12.75
CA SER A 246 2.45 -22.67 -13.83
C SER A 246 2.56 -21.19 -13.47
N LEU A 247 3.51 -20.46 -14.07
CA LEU A 247 3.68 -19.03 -13.86
C LEU A 247 2.41 -18.25 -14.21
N THR A 248 1.66 -18.71 -15.22
CA THR A 248 0.37 -18.13 -15.61
C THR A 248 -0.69 -18.31 -14.51
N GLU A 249 -0.80 -19.52 -13.94
CA GLU A 249 -1.74 -19.78 -12.83
C GLU A 249 -1.40 -18.94 -11.60
N ILE A 250 -0.11 -18.81 -11.26
CA ILE A 250 0.36 -17.95 -10.16
C ILE A 250 0.00 -16.49 -10.44
N GLY A 251 0.25 -16.01 -11.65
CA GLY A 251 -0.10 -14.64 -12.07
C GLY A 251 -1.60 -14.38 -11.96
N LEU A 252 -2.45 -15.28 -12.44
CA LEU A 252 -3.90 -15.17 -12.32
C LEU A 252 -4.36 -15.21 -10.87
N LEU A 253 -3.82 -16.12 -10.07
CA LEU A 253 -4.20 -16.28 -8.66
C LEU A 253 -3.80 -15.06 -7.81
N ILE A 254 -2.56 -14.60 -7.93
CA ILE A 254 -2.02 -13.54 -7.07
C ILE A 254 -2.40 -12.15 -7.60
N SER A 255 -2.22 -11.89 -8.90
CA SER A 255 -2.45 -10.54 -9.46
C SER A 255 -3.94 -10.27 -9.69
N VAL A 256 -4.63 -11.13 -10.42
CA VAL A 256 -6.05 -10.90 -10.74
C VAL A 256 -6.94 -11.30 -9.55
N GLY A 257 -6.78 -12.52 -9.05
CA GLY A 257 -7.53 -13.02 -7.90
C GLY A 257 -7.24 -12.20 -6.64
N GLY A 258 -5.97 -11.87 -6.40
CA GLY A 258 -5.54 -11.05 -5.28
C GLY A 258 -6.08 -9.62 -5.33
N ALA A 259 -6.01 -8.93 -6.48
CA ALA A 259 -6.55 -7.58 -6.62
C ALA A 259 -8.07 -7.53 -6.46
N GLY A 260 -8.80 -8.43 -7.14
CA GLY A 260 -10.26 -8.52 -7.05
C GLY A 260 -10.72 -8.82 -5.62
N THR A 261 -10.15 -9.86 -5.01
CA THR A 261 -10.44 -10.22 -3.62
C THR A 261 -10.06 -9.10 -2.65
N GLY A 262 -8.93 -8.42 -2.91
CA GLY A 262 -8.46 -7.30 -2.12
C GLY A 262 -9.45 -6.13 -2.09
N MET A 263 -10.00 -5.74 -3.24
CA MET A 263 -11.03 -4.70 -3.32
C MET A 263 -12.29 -5.10 -2.55
N LEU A 264 -12.79 -6.32 -2.76
CA LEU A 264 -13.97 -6.82 -2.05
C LEU A 264 -13.74 -6.90 -0.54
N ALA A 265 -12.57 -7.39 -0.13
CA ALA A 265 -12.18 -7.48 1.28
C ALA A 265 -12.03 -6.10 1.94
N ALA A 266 -11.50 -5.08 1.23
CA ALA A 266 -11.41 -3.71 1.73
C ALA A 266 -12.80 -3.08 1.92
N VAL A 267 -13.71 -3.27 0.96
CA VAL A 267 -15.11 -2.81 1.07
C VAL A 267 -15.82 -3.52 2.22
N GLY A 268 -15.68 -4.85 2.31
CA GLY A 268 -16.23 -5.66 3.41
C GLY A 268 -15.69 -5.24 4.78
N ALA A 269 -14.38 -4.97 4.87
CA ALA A 269 -13.74 -4.47 6.09
C ALA A 269 -14.31 -3.11 6.52
N ALA A 270 -14.48 -2.17 5.57
CA ALA A 270 -15.06 -0.87 5.86
C ALA A 270 -16.52 -0.98 6.32
N TRP A 271 -17.27 -1.97 5.79
CA TRP A 271 -18.63 -2.27 6.27
C TRP A 271 -18.62 -2.85 7.69
N LEU A 272 -17.74 -3.82 7.98
CA LEU A 272 -17.57 -4.39 9.32
C LEU A 272 -17.14 -3.34 10.35
N LEU A 273 -16.31 -2.39 9.95
CA LEU A 273 -15.86 -1.27 10.80
C LEU A 273 -16.98 -0.26 11.15
N LYS A 274 -18.20 -0.40 10.60
CA LYS A 274 -19.39 0.31 11.10
C LYS A 274 -19.87 -0.24 12.44
N GLN A 275 -19.72 -1.54 12.65
CA GLN A 275 -20.25 -2.25 13.81
C GLN A 275 -19.17 -2.65 14.81
N HIS A 276 -17.93 -2.82 14.32
CA HIS A 276 -16.77 -3.26 15.10
C HIS A 276 -15.70 -2.18 15.13
N ARG A 277 -14.94 -2.15 16.21
CA ARG A 277 -13.76 -1.29 16.33
C ARG A 277 -12.62 -1.84 15.48
N ALA A 278 -11.80 -0.95 14.92
CA ALA A 278 -10.66 -1.33 14.09
C ALA A 278 -9.71 -2.31 14.82
N GLU A 279 -9.53 -2.11 16.13
CA GLU A 279 -8.70 -2.97 16.97
C GLU A 279 -9.26 -4.40 17.08
N GLN A 280 -10.57 -4.54 17.18
CA GLN A 280 -11.25 -5.85 17.27
C GLN A 280 -11.13 -6.59 15.94
N LEU A 281 -11.44 -5.89 14.82
CA LEU A 281 -11.37 -6.49 13.49
C LEU A 281 -9.93 -6.91 13.15
N LEU A 282 -8.95 -6.08 13.53
CA LEU A 282 -7.53 -6.39 13.35
C LEU A 282 -7.13 -7.66 14.13
N MET A 283 -7.59 -7.78 15.38
CA MET A 283 -7.33 -8.97 16.20
C MET A 283 -7.98 -10.22 15.62
N HIS A 284 -9.23 -10.14 15.17
CA HIS A 284 -9.91 -11.29 14.55
C HIS A 284 -9.20 -11.71 13.25
N ALA A 285 -8.87 -10.75 12.37
CA ALA A 285 -8.11 -11.04 11.16
C ALA A 285 -6.75 -11.69 11.47
N GLY A 286 -6.07 -11.23 12.53
CA GLY A 286 -4.80 -11.81 12.98
C GLY A 286 -4.95 -13.26 13.43
N TRP A 287 -5.98 -13.59 14.22
CA TRP A 287 -6.24 -14.97 14.65
C TRP A 287 -6.63 -15.89 13.49
N TRP A 288 -7.48 -15.44 12.57
CA TRP A 288 -7.80 -16.17 11.36
C TRP A 288 -6.55 -16.40 10.48
N ARG A 289 -5.71 -15.40 10.31
CA ARG A 289 -4.43 -15.52 9.62
C ARG A 289 -3.55 -16.59 10.28
N THR A 290 -3.45 -16.59 11.60
CA THR A 290 -2.68 -17.57 12.35
C THR A 290 -3.23 -18.99 12.12
N ALA A 291 -4.56 -19.16 12.17
CA ALA A 291 -5.21 -20.45 11.89
C ALA A 291 -4.93 -20.94 10.45
N LEU A 292 -4.94 -20.03 9.47
CA LEU A 292 -4.61 -20.39 8.08
C LEU A 292 -3.12 -20.75 7.91
N TYR A 293 -2.19 -20.18 8.67
CA TYR A 293 -0.79 -20.61 8.65
C TYR A 293 -0.64 -22.03 9.22
N VAL A 294 -1.35 -22.35 10.32
CA VAL A 294 -1.39 -23.71 10.86
C VAL A 294 -2.00 -24.68 9.84
N LEU A 295 -3.13 -24.32 9.24
CA LEU A 295 -3.79 -25.14 8.22
C LEU A 295 -2.86 -25.41 7.03
N LEU A 296 -2.19 -24.36 6.51
CA LEU A 296 -1.22 -24.50 5.43
C LEU A 296 -0.08 -25.45 5.81
N ALA A 297 0.47 -25.28 7.01
CA ALA A 297 1.52 -26.16 7.50
C ALA A 297 1.08 -27.64 7.61
N LEU A 298 -0.13 -27.89 8.15
CA LEU A 298 -0.69 -29.24 8.26
C LEU A 298 -0.95 -29.87 6.89
N MET A 299 -1.48 -29.10 5.94
CA MET A 299 -1.69 -29.57 4.56
C MET A 299 -0.36 -29.90 3.86
N LEU A 300 0.68 -29.10 4.09
CA LEU A 300 2.03 -29.38 3.59
C LEU A 300 2.63 -30.63 4.23
N TYR A 301 2.46 -30.79 5.54
CA TYR A 301 3.00 -31.94 6.29
C TYR A 301 2.33 -33.25 5.93
N SER A 302 1.01 -33.25 5.73
CA SER A 302 0.23 -34.45 5.37
C SER A 302 0.35 -34.83 3.89
N GLY A 303 1.00 -34.03 3.05
CA GLY A 303 1.04 -34.23 1.60
C GLY A 303 -0.31 -33.98 0.89
N ALA A 304 -1.33 -33.49 1.60
CA ALA A 304 -2.67 -33.25 1.06
C ALA A 304 -2.67 -32.20 -0.07
N LEU A 305 -1.66 -31.33 -0.12
CA LEU A 305 -1.50 -30.34 -1.20
C LEU A 305 -1.08 -30.94 -2.53
N ALA A 306 -0.39 -32.07 -2.51
CA ALA A 306 -0.05 -32.79 -3.75
C ALA A 306 -1.31 -33.28 -4.51
N THR A 307 -2.44 -33.38 -3.81
CA THR A 307 -3.72 -33.87 -4.36
C THR A 307 -4.77 -32.75 -4.56
N SER A 308 -4.59 -31.56 -4.00
CA SER A 308 -5.61 -30.48 -4.03
C SER A 308 -5.04 -29.10 -4.37
N ARG A 309 -4.78 -28.84 -5.65
CA ARG A 309 -4.43 -27.50 -6.14
C ARG A 309 -5.48 -26.46 -5.80
N LEU A 310 -6.77 -26.80 -5.90
CA LEU A 310 -7.88 -25.92 -5.55
C LEU A 310 -7.84 -25.51 -4.08
N GLY A 311 -7.52 -26.45 -3.17
CA GLY A 311 -7.41 -26.19 -1.74
C GLY A 311 -6.29 -25.16 -1.43
N LEU A 312 -5.13 -25.32 -2.06
CA LEU A 312 -4.04 -24.34 -1.90
C LEU A 312 -4.40 -22.97 -2.49
N GLY A 313 -4.99 -22.94 -3.68
CA GLY A 313 -5.45 -21.71 -4.29
C GLY A 313 -6.47 -20.96 -3.42
N ALA A 314 -7.47 -21.67 -2.89
CA ALA A 314 -8.47 -21.09 -1.98
C ALA A 314 -7.84 -20.55 -0.69
N LEU A 315 -6.84 -21.27 -0.12
CA LEU A 315 -6.13 -20.84 1.07
C LEU A 315 -5.31 -19.56 0.81
N VAL A 316 -4.63 -19.48 -0.33
CA VAL A 316 -3.90 -18.27 -0.76
C VAL A 316 -4.85 -17.08 -0.91
N ILE A 317 -5.99 -17.26 -1.56
CA ILE A 317 -7.01 -16.20 -1.69
C ILE A 317 -7.54 -15.78 -0.32
N ALA A 318 -7.79 -16.73 0.59
CA ALA A 318 -8.22 -16.42 1.96
C ALA A 318 -7.15 -15.62 2.73
N LEU A 319 -5.87 -15.95 2.60
CA LEU A 319 -4.77 -15.19 3.18
C LEU A 319 -4.69 -13.77 2.61
N LEU A 320 -4.85 -13.61 1.30
CA LEU A 320 -4.90 -12.30 0.64
C LEU A 320 -6.11 -11.48 1.11
N ALA A 321 -7.29 -12.08 1.20
CA ALA A 321 -8.48 -11.41 1.73
C ALA A 321 -8.27 -10.90 3.16
N LEU A 322 -7.76 -11.75 4.07
CA LEU A 322 -7.47 -11.37 5.45
C LEU A 322 -6.40 -10.28 5.54
N ARG A 323 -5.40 -10.32 4.68
CA ARG A 323 -4.39 -9.26 4.57
C ARG A 323 -5.03 -7.91 4.28
N TYR A 324 -5.95 -7.83 3.32
CA TYR A 324 -6.63 -6.58 2.98
C TYR A 324 -7.60 -6.13 4.08
N VAL A 325 -8.29 -7.05 4.75
CA VAL A 325 -9.11 -6.72 5.95
C VAL A 325 -8.23 -6.13 7.05
N ALA A 326 -7.09 -6.76 7.33
CA ALA A 326 -6.15 -6.29 8.33
C ALA A 326 -5.55 -4.93 7.94
N MET A 327 -5.15 -4.75 6.67
CA MET A 327 -4.58 -3.50 6.16
C MET A 327 -5.59 -2.35 6.24
N THR A 328 -6.84 -2.56 5.81
CA THR A 328 -7.92 -1.56 5.91
C THR A 328 -8.15 -1.15 7.38
N SER A 329 -8.16 -2.12 8.31
CA SER A 329 -8.34 -1.86 9.74
C SER A 329 -7.14 -1.11 10.35
N LEU A 330 -5.93 -1.51 9.98
CA LEU A 330 -4.68 -0.90 10.45
C LEU A 330 -4.53 0.54 9.96
N TYR A 331 -4.83 0.80 8.69
CA TYR A 331 -4.74 2.13 8.10
C TYR A 331 -5.83 3.07 8.62
N ALA A 332 -7.03 2.56 8.89
CA ALA A 332 -8.05 3.33 9.62
C ALA A 332 -7.58 3.72 11.03
N LEU A 333 -6.84 2.83 11.71
CA LEU A 333 -6.20 3.14 12.99
C LEU A 333 -5.07 4.18 12.82
N PHE A 334 -4.24 4.07 11.79
CA PHE A 334 -3.18 5.04 11.50
C PHE A 334 -3.77 6.44 11.25
N MET A 335 -4.82 6.54 10.43
CA MET A 335 -5.52 7.80 10.20
C MET A 335 -6.07 8.41 11.50
N ARG A 336 -6.62 7.57 12.38
CA ARG A 336 -7.18 8.01 13.66
C ARG A 336 -6.12 8.53 14.64
N VAL A 337 -4.94 7.93 14.69
CA VAL A 337 -3.84 8.38 15.57
C VAL A 337 -3.02 9.52 14.98
N SER A 338 -3.14 9.78 13.70
CA SER A 338 -2.46 10.90 13.03
C SER A 338 -3.06 12.24 13.45
N SER A 339 -2.21 13.21 13.75
CA SER A 339 -2.63 14.56 14.13
C SER A 339 -3.04 15.36 12.90
N ARG A 340 -4.17 16.04 12.92
CA ARG A 340 -4.58 16.94 11.83
C ARG A 340 -3.58 18.07 11.58
N ALA A 341 -2.75 18.45 12.57
CA ALA A 341 -1.74 19.49 12.42
C ALA A 341 -0.56 19.06 11.51
N GLN A 342 -0.23 17.76 11.50
CA GLN A 342 0.84 17.17 10.68
C GLN A 342 0.44 15.78 10.15
N ALA A 343 -0.75 15.71 9.56
CA ALA A 343 -1.37 14.44 9.17
C ALA A 343 -0.54 13.65 8.14
N GLY A 344 0.02 14.32 7.15
CA GLY A 344 0.91 13.70 6.17
C GLY A 344 2.16 13.14 6.83
N THR A 345 2.80 13.86 7.75
CA THR A 345 4.00 13.42 8.47
C THR A 345 3.73 12.19 9.34
N ASP A 346 2.68 12.25 10.17
CA ASP A 346 2.36 11.17 11.12
C ASP A 346 1.97 9.89 10.38
N PHE A 347 1.07 9.97 9.41
CA PHE A 347 0.61 8.82 8.64
C PHE A 347 1.75 8.21 7.81
N THR A 348 2.51 9.06 7.10
CA THR A 348 3.66 8.60 6.31
C THR A 348 4.71 7.90 7.16
N LEU A 349 5.00 8.41 8.37
CA LEU A 349 5.94 7.76 9.28
C LEU A 349 5.50 6.33 9.65
N LEU A 350 4.21 6.12 9.93
CA LEU A 350 3.66 4.81 10.22
C LEU A 350 3.74 3.86 9.01
N VAL A 351 3.37 4.35 7.83
CA VAL A 351 3.42 3.55 6.57
C VAL A 351 4.86 3.20 6.19
N CYS A 352 5.81 4.15 6.28
CA CYS A 352 7.21 3.86 5.98
C CYS A 352 7.82 2.87 6.99
N PHE A 353 7.45 2.98 8.26
CA PHE A 353 7.89 2.03 9.28
C PHE A 353 7.32 0.62 9.04
N GLU A 354 6.05 0.52 8.65
CA GLU A 354 5.43 -0.73 8.22
C GLU A 354 6.17 -1.33 7.03
N LEU A 355 6.50 -0.51 6.04
CA LEU A 355 7.25 -0.93 4.85
C LEU A 355 8.63 -1.47 5.23
N LEU A 356 9.33 -0.81 6.16
CA LEU A 356 10.62 -1.27 6.68
C LEU A 356 10.51 -2.65 7.36
N VAL A 357 9.51 -2.85 8.22
CA VAL A 357 9.24 -4.14 8.87
C VAL A 357 8.97 -5.22 7.82
N ASN A 358 8.21 -4.89 6.76
CA ASN A 358 7.93 -5.79 5.65
C ASN A 358 9.21 -6.16 4.88
N PHE A 359 10.08 -5.21 4.58
CA PHE A 359 11.35 -5.47 3.89
C PHE A 359 12.27 -6.39 4.70
N ILE A 360 12.45 -6.11 5.98
CA ILE A 360 13.28 -6.93 6.86
C ILE A 360 12.72 -8.36 6.94
N GLY A 361 11.41 -8.50 7.17
CA GLY A 361 10.74 -9.79 7.24
C GLY A 361 10.84 -10.57 5.93
N GLY A 362 10.61 -9.92 4.80
CA GLY A 362 10.72 -10.52 3.47
C GLY A 362 12.15 -10.97 3.14
N ALA A 363 13.16 -10.17 3.47
CA ALA A 363 14.57 -10.51 3.22
C ALA A 363 15.03 -11.74 4.01
N LEU A 364 14.55 -11.89 5.24
CA LEU A 364 14.90 -13.03 6.10
C LEU A 364 14.14 -14.31 5.74
N SER A 365 13.00 -14.19 5.05
CA SER A 365 12.08 -15.31 4.80
C SER A 365 12.72 -16.47 4.05
N GLY A 366 13.49 -16.18 3.01
CA GLY A 366 14.14 -17.21 2.18
C GLY A 366 15.16 -18.05 2.96
N PHE A 367 15.96 -17.41 3.82
CA PHE A 367 16.93 -18.09 4.66
C PHE A 367 16.24 -18.99 5.67
N LEU A 368 15.18 -18.49 6.32
CA LEU A 368 14.41 -19.26 7.30
C LEU A 368 13.68 -20.44 6.66
N ALA A 369 12.99 -20.20 5.53
CA ALA A 369 12.25 -21.25 4.84
C ALA A 369 13.17 -22.35 4.31
N LYS A 370 14.36 -21.99 3.76
CA LYS A 370 15.35 -22.97 3.30
C LYS A 370 15.89 -23.83 4.45
N GLY A 371 16.13 -23.25 5.62
CA GLY A 371 16.68 -23.96 6.77
C GLY A 371 15.68 -24.89 7.46
N MET A 372 14.39 -24.52 7.46
CA MET A 372 13.36 -25.22 8.25
C MET A 372 12.41 -26.09 7.39
N GLY A 373 12.34 -25.84 6.08
CA GLY A 373 11.29 -26.37 5.20
C GLY A 373 9.94 -25.67 5.43
N TYR A 374 9.08 -25.66 4.39
CA TYR A 374 7.81 -24.93 4.44
C TYR A 374 6.87 -25.30 5.60
N PRO A 375 6.66 -26.60 5.94
CA PRO A 375 5.75 -26.95 7.03
C PRO A 375 6.18 -26.33 8.36
N THR A 376 7.45 -26.54 8.76
CA THR A 376 8.01 -26.02 10.02
C THR A 376 8.07 -24.49 9.99
N TYR A 377 8.39 -23.90 8.83
CA TYR A 377 8.40 -22.46 8.64
C TYR A 377 7.03 -21.81 8.93
N TYR A 378 5.94 -22.34 8.36
CA TYR A 378 4.60 -21.80 8.61
C TYR A 378 4.10 -22.06 10.04
N ILE A 379 4.51 -23.18 10.70
CA ILE A 379 4.26 -23.36 12.14
C ILE A 379 5.01 -22.31 12.98
N ALA A 380 6.27 -22.06 12.67
CA ALA A 380 7.03 -21.02 13.36
C ALA A 380 6.38 -19.64 13.20
N LEU A 381 5.95 -19.29 11.98
CA LEU A 381 5.23 -18.04 11.73
C LEU A 381 3.88 -17.96 12.48
N ALA A 382 3.14 -19.09 12.55
CA ALA A 382 1.90 -19.17 13.31
C ALA A 382 2.15 -18.95 14.81
N THR A 383 3.21 -19.55 15.35
CA THR A 383 3.62 -19.39 16.76
C THR A 383 3.99 -17.93 17.05
N VAL A 384 4.85 -17.32 16.22
CA VAL A 384 5.23 -15.89 16.37
C VAL A 384 4.00 -15.00 16.21
N SER A 385 3.09 -15.31 15.28
CA SER A 385 1.82 -14.58 15.09
C SER A 385 0.97 -14.66 16.35
N ALA A 386 0.76 -15.84 16.94
CA ALA A 386 -0.03 -16.02 18.16
C ALA A 386 0.57 -15.22 19.34
N LEU A 387 1.89 -15.31 19.54
CA LEU A 387 2.60 -14.56 20.57
C LEU A 387 2.46 -13.04 20.34
N GLY A 388 2.67 -12.58 19.10
CA GLY A 388 2.50 -11.19 18.72
C GLY A 388 1.08 -10.68 19.00
N LEU A 389 0.04 -11.46 18.67
CA LEU A 389 -1.36 -11.12 18.95
C LEU A 389 -1.66 -11.05 20.45
N LEU A 390 -1.10 -11.96 21.25
CA LEU A 390 -1.24 -11.91 22.71
C LEU A 390 -0.64 -10.63 23.28
N LEU A 391 0.55 -10.24 22.80
CA LEU A 391 1.22 -8.98 23.17
C LEU A 391 0.48 -7.74 22.65
N CYS A 392 -0.25 -7.86 21.52
CA CYS A 392 -1.08 -6.77 21.01
C CYS A 392 -2.32 -6.49 21.86
N ARG A 393 -2.87 -7.47 22.63
CA ARG A 393 -4.08 -7.29 23.43
C ARG A 393 -4.05 -6.07 24.37
N PRO A 394 -3.03 -5.87 25.21
CA PRO A 394 -2.96 -4.69 26.08
C PRO A 394 -2.80 -3.39 25.31
N LEU A 395 -2.11 -3.41 24.15
CA LEU A 395 -1.96 -2.25 23.26
C LEU A 395 -3.32 -1.85 22.66
N MET A 396 -4.11 -2.82 22.20
CA MET A 396 -5.44 -2.58 21.62
C MET A 396 -6.40 -1.93 22.63
N ARG A 397 -6.32 -2.31 23.91
CA ARG A 397 -7.12 -1.69 24.97
C ARG A 397 -6.78 -0.21 25.15
N ARG A 398 -5.52 0.20 24.94
CA ARG A 398 -5.08 1.60 25.03
C ARG A 398 -5.59 2.47 23.88
N PHE A 399 -5.69 1.91 22.68
CA PHE A 399 -6.34 2.60 21.54
C PHE A 399 -7.86 2.66 21.70
N ALA A 400 -8.42 1.72 22.46
CA ALA A 400 -9.85 1.62 22.72
C ALA A 400 -10.36 2.63 23.77
N ALA A 401 -9.48 3.10 24.66
CA ALA A 401 -9.85 4.11 25.65
C ALA A 401 -10.16 5.45 24.96
N PRO A 402 -11.23 6.16 25.36
CA PRO A 402 -11.46 7.51 24.87
C PRO A 402 -10.23 8.36 25.17
N THR A 403 -9.72 9.04 24.15
CA THR A 403 -8.66 10.03 24.34
C THR A 403 -9.24 11.17 25.17
N ASN A 404 -9.05 11.15 26.48
CA ASN A 404 -9.15 12.34 27.32
C ASN A 404 -7.99 13.25 26.92
N SER A 405 -8.15 13.98 25.82
CA SER A 405 -7.32 15.14 25.53
C SER A 405 -8.03 16.36 26.12
N PRO A 406 -7.35 17.13 27.01
CA PRO A 406 -7.85 18.40 27.46
C PRO A 406 -8.02 19.40 26.32
#